data_a08c10f7517c679be707a0e1189d0dac
#
_entry.id   a08c10f7517c679be707a0e1189d0dac
#
_cell.length_a   1.000
_cell.length_b   1.000
_cell.length_c   1.000
_cell.angle_alpha   90.00
_cell.angle_beta   90.00
_cell.angle_gamma   90.00
#
_symmetry.space_group_name_H-M   'P 1'
#
loop_
_entity.id
_entity.type
_entity.pdbx_description
1 polymer ?
#
loop_
_entity_poly.entity_id
_entity_poly.type
_entity_poly.pdbx_seq_one_letter_code
_entity_poly.pdbx_strand_id
1 'polypeptide(L)'
;GLAAMTIIGALWVRMLQSRGHHAPHMRAMSWYYVGQLGKYVPGGIWPIVGRAELAVRGGIPRGDAYKATGMSLMTTYAAATVAIAIGSLSSTSYLPVGGAVVVGLGAAWFVLGSAPVTDKVSALVLRVTKKTVAFPDQRRFFVLTAAHVPSWLLMSLSTSVTAHAFGASISPLRMLFITS
;
A
#
# COMPACT_ATOMS: atom_id res chain seq x y z
N GLY A 1 14.38 3.71 6.18
CA GLY A 1 14.08 4.07 4.79
C GLY A 1 14.20 2.93 3.78
N LEU A 2 15.42 2.55 3.36
CA LEU A 2 15.62 1.60 2.24
C LEU A 2 14.96 0.23 2.49
N ALA A 3 15.10 -0.35 3.68
CA ALA A 3 14.48 -1.64 4.02
C ALA A 3 12.95 -1.62 3.85
N ALA A 4 12.28 -0.54 4.26
CA ALA A 4 10.84 -0.37 4.07
C ALA A 4 10.48 -0.35 2.57
N MET A 5 11.21 0.42 1.77
CA MET A 5 11.01 0.47 0.31
C MET A 5 11.25 -0.90 -0.35
N THR A 6 12.23 -1.67 0.13
CA THR A 6 12.52 -3.02 -0.37
C THR A 6 11.35 -3.96 -0.12
N ILE A 7 10.72 -3.90 1.06
CA ILE A 7 9.53 -4.72 1.38
C ILE A 7 8.37 -4.37 0.42
N ILE A 8 8.07 -3.08 0.26
CA ILE A 8 6.99 -2.64 -0.64
C ILE A 8 7.27 -3.06 -2.08
N GLY A 9 8.51 -2.89 -2.55
CA GLY A 9 8.94 -3.32 -3.88
C GLY A 9 8.82 -4.81 -4.09
N ALA A 10 9.29 -5.62 -3.13
CA ALA A 10 9.22 -7.08 -3.19
C ALA A 10 7.77 -7.59 -3.22
N LEU A 11 6.87 -6.98 -2.46
CA LEU A 11 5.44 -7.31 -2.48
C LEU A 11 4.80 -6.95 -3.82
N TRP A 12 5.15 -5.79 -4.40
CA TRP A 12 4.70 -5.41 -5.73
C TRP A 12 5.19 -6.41 -6.81
N VAL A 13 6.46 -6.83 -6.75
CA VAL A 13 7.01 -7.85 -7.66
C VAL A 13 6.25 -9.17 -7.52
N ARG A 14 5.97 -9.62 -6.29
CA ARG A 14 5.15 -10.82 -6.05
C ARG A 14 3.74 -10.69 -6.65
N MET A 15 3.15 -9.49 -6.61
CA MET A 15 1.84 -9.25 -7.24
C MET A 15 1.91 -9.37 -8.76
N LEU A 16 2.98 -8.93 -9.41
CA LEU A 16 3.22 -9.14 -10.85
C LEU A 16 3.37 -10.62 -11.17
N GLN A 17 4.25 -11.33 -10.43
CA GLN A 17 4.53 -12.75 -10.65
C GLN A 17 3.30 -13.64 -10.41
N SER A 18 2.47 -13.31 -9.42
CA SER A 18 1.25 -14.09 -9.11
C SER A 18 0.18 -14.04 -10.19
N ARG A 19 0.37 -13.24 -11.24
CA ARG A 19 -0.46 -13.18 -12.45
C ARG A 19 0.07 -14.04 -13.59
N GLY A 20 1.06 -14.91 -13.30
CA GLY A 20 1.68 -15.80 -14.29
C GLY A 20 2.76 -15.15 -15.15
N HIS A 21 3.19 -13.93 -14.84
CA HIS A 21 4.21 -13.24 -15.62
C HIS A 21 5.62 -13.56 -15.14
N HIS A 22 6.49 -13.92 -16.08
CA HIS A 22 7.90 -14.15 -15.81
C HIS A 22 8.64 -12.80 -15.74
N ALA A 23 8.71 -12.24 -14.53
CA ALA A 23 9.54 -11.06 -14.26
C ALA A 23 10.70 -11.48 -13.34
N PRO A 24 11.95 -11.50 -13.83
CA PRO A 24 13.10 -11.76 -12.97
C PRO A 24 13.11 -10.78 -11.80
N HIS A 25 13.24 -11.31 -10.58
CA HIS A 25 13.02 -10.53 -9.36
C HIS A 25 13.85 -9.24 -9.31
N MET A 26 15.15 -9.34 -9.61
CA MET A 26 16.07 -8.18 -9.62
C MET A 26 15.68 -7.13 -10.66
N ARG A 27 15.26 -7.56 -11.85
CA ARG A 27 14.81 -6.65 -12.92
C ARG A 27 13.52 -5.94 -12.52
N ALA A 28 12.57 -6.66 -11.95
CA ALA A 28 11.32 -6.06 -11.46
C ALA A 28 11.56 -5.11 -10.27
N MET A 29 12.48 -5.44 -9.37
CA MET A 29 12.92 -4.52 -8.30
C MET A 29 13.56 -3.24 -8.86
N SER A 30 14.35 -3.33 -9.93
CA SER A 30 14.90 -2.12 -10.58
C SER A 30 13.79 -1.22 -11.14
N TRP A 31 12.73 -1.78 -11.73
CA TRP A 31 11.57 -0.99 -12.18
C TRP A 31 10.89 -0.25 -11.02
N TYR A 32 10.79 -0.93 -9.87
CA TYR A 32 10.24 -0.31 -8.67
C TYR A 32 11.09 0.88 -8.21
N TYR A 33 12.41 0.69 -8.06
CA TYR A 33 13.31 1.75 -7.58
C TYR A 33 13.44 2.91 -8.57
N VAL A 34 13.58 2.61 -9.87
CA VAL A 34 13.60 3.66 -10.90
C VAL A 34 12.28 4.43 -10.92
N GLY A 35 11.15 3.73 -10.77
CA GLY A 35 9.85 4.38 -10.65
C GLY A 35 9.78 5.37 -9.48
N GLN A 36 10.46 5.08 -8.35
CA GLN A 36 10.51 6.00 -7.20
C GLN A 36 11.18 7.34 -7.50
N LEU A 37 12.05 7.42 -8.52
CA LEU A 37 12.62 8.71 -8.94
C LEU A 37 11.54 9.69 -9.43
N GLY A 38 10.39 9.17 -9.83
CA GLY A 38 9.24 9.98 -10.20
C GLY A 38 8.70 10.88 -9.07
N LYS A 39 9.06 10.61 -7.80
CA LYS A 39 8.66 11.47 -6.67
C LYS A 39 9.26 12.89 -6.74
N TYR A 40 10.35 13.07 -7.50
CA TYR A 40 10.97 14.38 -7.72
C TYR A 40 10.33 15.16 -8.87
N VAL A 41 9.40 14.55 -9.61
CA VAL A 41 8.66 15.20 -10.69
C VAL A 41 7.33 15.72 -10.11
N PRO A 42 6.97 16.99 -10.34
CA PRO A 42 5.70 17.55 -9.86
C PRO A 42 4.50 16.74 -10.32
N GLY A 43 3.49 16.56 -9.43
CA GLY A 43 2.25 15.86 -9.76
C GLY A 43 1.99 14.56 -8.99
N GLY A 44 2.96 14.00 -8.24
CA GLY A 44 2.78 12.89 -7.28
C GLY A 44 2.42 11.51 -7.86
N ILE A 45 1.95 11.42 -9.09
CA ILE A 45 1.52 10.17 -9.73
C ILE A 45 2.67 9.41 -10.42
N TRP A 46 3.77 10.08 -10.68
CA TRP A 46 4.86 9.55 -11.49
C TRP A 46 5.53 8.29 -10.93
N PRO A 47 5.69 8.12 -9.60
CA PRO A 47 6.21 6.86 -9.06
C PRO A 47 5.32 5.67 -9.38
N ILE A 48 4.00 5.89 -9.46
CA ILE A 48 2.98 4.88 -9.72
C ILE A 48 2.99 4.52 -11.20
N VAL A 49 2.85 5.53 -12.05
CA VAL A 49 2.84 5.37 -13.52
C VAL A 49 4.20 4.85 -13.99
N GLY A 50 5.30 5.41 -13.49
CA GLY A 50 6.66 5.06 -13.89
C GLY A 50 6.96 3.57 -13.70
N ARG A 51 6.70 2.99 -12.52
CA ARG A 51 6.94 1.56 -12.29
C ARG A 51 6.04 0.66 -13.13
N ALA A 52 4.77 1.08 -13.38
CA ALA A 52 3.86 0.33 -14.23
C ALA A 52 4.32 0.35 -15.69
N GLU A 53 4.72 1.51 -16.22
CA GLU A 53 5.22 1.64 -17.59
C GLU A 53 6.56 0.90 -17.81
N LEU A 54 7.46 0.91 -16.81
CA LEU A 54 8.69 0.12 -16.86
C LEU A 54 8.40 -1.37 -16.92
N ALA A 55 7.39 -1.86 -16.17
CA ALA A 55 6.94 -3.24 -16.25
C ALA A 55 6.36 -3.58 -17.62
N VAL A 56 5.55 -2.67 -18.20
CA VAL A 56 5.02 -2.82 -19.57
C VAL A 56 6.14 -2.91 -20.60
N ARG A 57 7.14 -2.04 -20.53
CA ARG A 57 8.33 -2.10 -21.39
C ARG A 57 9.15 -3.37 -21.16
N GLY A 58 9.04 -3.96 -19.96
CA GLY A 58 9.65 -5.24 -19.61
C GLY A 58 8.88 -6.47 -20.11
N GLY A 59 7.76 -6.28 -20.84
CA GLY A 59 6.97 -7.36 -21.44
C GLY A 59 5.73 -7.76 -20.63
N ILE A 60 5.43 -7.07 -19.52
CA ILE A 60 4.20 -7.33 -18.76
C ILE A 60 2.99 -6.66 -19.46
N PRO A 61 1.87 -7.36 -19.68
CA PRO A 61 0.68 -6.76 -20.24
C PRO A 61 0.23 -5.53 -19.44
N ARG A 62 -0.09 -4.43 -20.14
CA ARG A 62 -0.42 -3.13 -19.52
C ARG A 62 -1.49 -3.26 -18.44
N GLY A 63 -2.56 -4.03 -18.71
CA GLY A 63 -3.64 -4.25 -17.75
C GLY A 63 -3.15 -4.87 -16.43
N ASP A 64 -2.25 -5.84 -16.50
CA ASP A 64 -1.74 -6.54 -15.31
C ASP A 64 -0.69 -5.72 -14.55
N ALA A 65 0.16 -4.95 -15.25
CA ALA A 65 1.09 -4.03 -14.63
C ALA A 65 0.36 -2.95 -13.81
N TYR A 66 -0.69 -2.36 -14.38
CA TYR A 66 -1.49 -1.36 -13.68
C TYR A 66 -2.36 -1.94 -12.56
N LYS A 67 -2.95 -3.14 -12.75
CA LYS A 67 -3.71 -3.83 -11.68
C LYS A 67 -2.81 -4.19 -10.50
N ALA A 68 -1.59 -4.72 -10.75
CA ALA A 68 -0.63 -5.02 -9.69
C ALA A 68 -0.19 -3.74 -8.95
N THR A 69 0.02 -2.65 -9.70
CA THR A 69 0.40 -1.35 -9.12
C THR A 69 -0.73 -0.75 -8.28
N GLY A 70 -1.97 -0.78 -8.76
CA GLY A 70 -3.15 -0.34 -8.02
C GLY A 70 -3.36 -1.15 -6.75
N MET A 71 -3.26 -2.48 -6.83
CA MET A 71 -3.37 -3.36 -5.66
C MET A 71 -2.27 -3.09 -4.62
N SER A 72 -1.03 -2.87 -5.06
CA SER A 72 0.07 -2.49 -4.17
C SER A 72 -0.20 -1.18 -3.45
N LEU A 73 -0.74 -0.18 -4.15
CA LEU A 73 -1.15 1.08 -3.54
C LEU A 73 -2.23 0.87 -2.47
N MET A 74 -3.32 0.21 -2.84
CA MET A 74 -4.43 -0.05 -1.92
C MET A 74 -3.97 -0.75 -0.65
N THR A 75 -3.15 -1.82 -0.78
CA THR A 75 -2.66 -2.58 0.37
C THR A 75 -1.61 -1.81 1.18
N THR A 76 -0.81 -0.95 0.55
CA THR A 76 0.16 -0.09 1.26
C THR A 76 -0.57 0.96 2.10
N TYR A 77 -1.59 1.63 1.56
CA TYR A 77 -2.36 2.61 2.33
C TYR A 77 -3.27 1.95 3.37
N ALA A 78 -3.83 0.76 3.09
CA ALA A 78 -4.52 -0.01 4.12
C ALA A 78 -3.57 -0.42 5.26
N ALA A 79 -2.31 -0.73 4.98
CA ALA A 79 -1.32 -0.97 6.02
C ALA A 79 -0.93 0.30 6.80
N ALA A 80 -0.96 1.48 6.15
CA ALA A 80 -0.80 2.76 6.84
C ALA A 80 -1.92 2.97 7.87
N THR A 81 -3.16 2.67 7.52
CA THR A 81 -4.27 2.79 8.48
C THR A 81 -4.12 1.83 9.67
N VAL A 82 -3.60 0.60 9.44
CA VAL A 82 -3.22 -0.30 10.54
C VAL A 82 -2.11 0.30 11.39
N ALA A 83 -1.11 0.91 10.77
CA ALA A 83 -0.02 1.57 11.48
C ALA A 83 -0.52 2.74 12.32
N ILE A 84 -1.46 3.55 11.83
CA ILE A 84 -2.15 4.60 12.60
C ILE A 84 -2.85 4.00 13.83
N ALA A 85 -3.58 2.90 13.67
CA ALA A 85 -4.25 2.25 14.80
C ALA A 85 -3.25 1.78 15.87
N ILE A 86 -2.14 1.18 15.47
CA ILE A 86 -1.07 0.78 16.39
C ILE A 86 -0.44 2.02 17.06
N GLY A 87 -0.12 3.04 16.27
CA GLY A 87 0.50 4.27 16.76
C GLY A 87 -0.41 5.07 17.70
N SER A 88 -1.74 4.95 17.57
CA SER A 88 -2.70 5.61 18.45
C SER A 88 -2.63 5.14 19.90
N LEU A 89 -2.05 3.96 20.14
CA LEU A 89 -1.79 3.46 21.50
C LEU A 89 -0.71 4.27 22.25
N SER A 90 0.00 5.16 21.57
CA SER A 90 1.01 6.02 22.18
C SER A 90 0.44 7.11 23.10
N SER A 91 -0.86 7.42 23.00
CA SER A 91 -1.52 8.44 23.85
C SER A 91 -3.03 8.21 23.88
N THR A 92 -3.63 8.46 25.06
CA THR A 92 -5.08 8.37 25.22
C THR A 92 -5.86 9.32 24.31
N SER A 93 -5.28 10.48 23.97
CA SER A 93 -5.87 11.44 23.04
C SER A 93 -5.97 10.91 21.60
N TYR A 94 -5.20 9.91 21.22
CA TYR A 94 -5.21 9.32 19.89
C TYR A 94 -6.09 8.06 19.78
N LEU A 95 -6.53 7.49 20.92
CA LEU A 95 -7.35 6.28 20.93
C LEU A 95 -8.66 6.38 20.12
N PRO A 96 -9.39 7.53 20.10
CA PRO A 96 -10.57 7.64 19.25
C PRO A 96 -10.27 7.48 17.75
N VAL A 97 -9.11 7.97 17.30
CA VAL A 97 -8.65 7.81 15.90
C VAL A 97 -8.37 6.35 15.61
N GLY A 98 -7.61 5.67 16.51
CA GLY A 98 -7.35 4.23 16.40
C GLY A 98 -8.62 3.39 16.37
N GLY A 99 -9.57 3.71 17.23
CA GLY A 99 -10.88 3.06 17.25
C GLY A 99 -11.65 3.23 15.93
N ALA A 100 -11.71 4.45 15.40
CA ALA A 100 -12.35 4.72 14.11
C ALA A 100 -11.69 3.93 12.97
N VAL A 101 -10.35 3.82 12.98
CA VAL A 101 -9.60 3.01 12.00
C VAL A 101 -9.95 1.53 12.10
N VAL A 102 -10.01 0.96 13.31
CA VAL A 102 -10.37 -0.45 13.53
C VAL A 102 -11.78 -0.72 13.01
N VAL A 103 -12.73 0.16 13.32
CA VAL A 103 -14.11 0.07 12.80
C VAL A 103 -14.13 0.15 11.28
N GLY A 104 -13.37 1.08 10.68
CA GLY A 104 -13.26 1.22 9.22
C GLY A 104 -12.67 -0.03 8.53
N LEU A 105 -11.63 -0.62 9.12
CA LEU A 105 -11.04 -1.87 8.62
C LEU A 105 -12.01 -3.06 8.77
N GLY A 106 -12.75 -3.12 9.87
CA GLY A 106 -13.82 -4.13 10.06
C GLY A 106 -14.94 -3.97 9.04
N ALA A 107 -15.38 -2.75 8.78
CA ALA A 107 -16.37 -2.46 7.75
C ALA A 107 -15.86 -2.83 6.34
N ALA A 108 -14.60 -2.52 6.02
CA ALA A 108 -13.96 -2.92 4.77
C ALA A 108 -13.88 -4.46 4.63
N TRP A 109 -13.56 -5.15 5.71
CA TRP A 109 -13.59 -6.62 5.77
C TRP A 109 -14.97 -7.15 5.42
N PHE A 110 -16.01 -6.63 6.07
CA PHE A 110 -17.39 -7.04 5.84
C PHE A 110 -17.85 -6.76 4.41
N VAL A 111 -17.54 -5.56 3.89
CA VAL A 111 -17.90 -5.16 2.52
C VAL A 111 -17.24 -6.07 1.47
N LEU A 112 -15.93 -6.31 1.59
CA LEU A 112 -15.18 -7.16 0.66
C LEU A 112 -15.57 -8.63 0.76
N GLY A 113 -16.07 -9.09 1.92
CA GLY A 113 -16.57 -10.44 2.14
C GLY A 113 -18.01 -10.67 1.70
N SER A 114 -18.77 -9.59 1.46
CA SER A 114 -20.20 -9.64 1.15
C SER A 114 -20.44 -9.57 -0.35
N ALA A 115 -20.67 -10.74 -1.01
CA ALA A 115 -20.96 -10.79 -2.43
C ALA A 115 -22.08 -9.80 -2.85
N PRO A 116 -23.24 -9.72 -2.16
CA PRO A 116 -24.31 -8.80 -2.57
C PRO A 116 -23.91 -7.33 -2.49
N VAL A 117 -22.98 -6.96 -1.61
CA VAL A 117 -22.49 -5.58 -1.51
C VAL A 117 -21.51 -5.27 -2.63
N THR A 118 -20.55 -6.16 -2.88
CA THR A 118 -19.58 -6.00 -3.98
C THR A 118 -20.25 -5.96 -5.34
N ASP A 119 -21.31 -6.76 -5.56
CA ASP A 119 -22.09 -6.77 -6.80
C ASP A 119 -22.84 -5.45 -7.00
N LYS A 120 -23.49 -4.92 -5.95
CA LYS A 120 -24.18 -3.62 -6.05
C LYS A 120 -23.20 -2.48 -6.32
N VAL A 121 -22.04 -2.47 -5.64
CA VAL A 121 -21.01 -1.44 -5.86
C VAL A 121 -20.42 -1.58 -7.27
N SER A 122 -20.14 -2.80 -7.74
CA SER A 122 -19.69 -3.05 -9.11
C SER A 122 -20.68 -2.55 -10.15
N ALA A 123 -21.99 -2.81 -9.95
CA ALA A 123 -23.04 -2.35 -10.84
C ALA A 123 -23.16 -0.82 -10.85
N LEU A 124 -23.03 -0.17 -9.69
CA LEU A 124 -23.02 1.29 -9.58
C LEU A 124 -21.82 1.91 -10.32
N VAL A 125 -20.61 1.37 -10.08
CA VAL A 125 -19.39 1.84 -10.74
C VAL A 125 -19.49 1.63 -12.24
N LEU A 126 -20.03 0.49 -12.71
CA LEU A 126 -20.25 0.24 -14.14
C LEU A 126 -21.20 1.27 -14.76
N ARG A 127 -22.28 1.65 -14.05
CA ARG A 127 -23.22 2.69 -14.52
C ARG A 127 -22.55 4.06 -14.69
N VAL A 128 -21.69 4.43 -13.74
CA VAL A 128 -21.04 5.76 -13.70
C VAL A 128 -19.84 5.83 -14.65
N THR A 129 -18.97 4.80 -14.63
CA THR A 129 -17.68 4.84 -15.32
C THR A 129 -17.65 4.05 -16.63
N LYS A 130 -18.70 3.27 -16.93
CA LYS A 130 -18.78 2.29 -18.03
C LYS A 130 -17.62 1.27 -18.03
N LYS A 131 -16.98 1.07 -16.87
CA LYS A 131 -15.89 0.11 -16.69
C LYS A 131 -16.26 -0.92 -15.63
N THR A 132 -15.96 -2.18 -15.91
CA THR A 132 -16.08 -3.26 -14.92
C THR A 132 -14.95 -3.15 -13.90
N VAL A 133 -15.29 -3.09 -12.63
CA VAL A 133 -14.33 -3.14 -11.51
C VAL A 133 -14.43 -4.51 -10.87
N ALA A 134 -13.33 -5.27 -10.91
CA ALA A 134 -13.20 -6.51 -10.17
C ALA A 134 -12.62 -6.18 -8.79
N PHE A 135 -13.36 -6.48 -7.73
CA PHE A 135 -12.85 -6.38 -6.37
C PHE A 135 -11.76 -7.43 -6.13
N PRO A 136 -10.71 -7.08 -5.37
CA PRO A 136 -9.71 -8.06 -4.97
C PRO A 136 -10.33 -9.14 -4.08
N ASP A 137 -9.80 -10.36 -4.16
CA ASP A 137 -10.11 -11.40 -3.19
C ASP A 137 -9.82 -10.91 -1.77
N GLN A 138 -10.82 -11.04 -0.89
CA GLN A 138 -10.79 -10.54 0.48
C GLN A 138 -9.55 -11.04 1.23
N ARG A 139 -9.34 -12.37 1.25
CA ARG A 139 -8.21 -12.97 1.95
C ARG A 139 -6.88 -12.43 1.44
N ARG A 140 -6.74 -12.37 0.11
CA ARG A 140 -5.51 -11.87 -0.53
C ARG A 140 -5.26 -10.40 -0.20
N PHE A 141 -6.30 -9.57 -0.20
CA PHE A 141 -6.18 -8.15 0.16
C PHE A 141 -5.63 -7.97 1.58
N PHE A 142 -6.21 -8.67 2.57
CA PHE A 142 -5.79 -8.51 3.97
C PHE A 142 -4.43 -9.15 4.25
N VAL A 143 -4.10 -10.28 3.63
CA VAL A 143 -2.75 -10.87 3.73
C VAL A 143 -1.69 -9.92 3.17
N LEU A 144 -1.95 -9.30 2.03
CA LEU A 144 -1.03 -8.32 1.45
C LEU A 144 -0.96 -7.04 2.30
N THR A 145 -2.06 -6.58 2.86
CA THR A 145 -2.08 -5.46 3.81
C THR A 145 -1.22 -5.77 5.02
N ALA A 146 -1.40 -6.92 5.66
CA ALA A 146 -0.58 -7.35 6.79
C ALA A 146 0.91 -7.44 6.42
N ALA A 147 1.24 -7.94 5.22
CA ALA A 147 2.61 -8.02 4.74
C ALA A 147 3.26 -6.64 4.50
N HIS A 148 2.47 -5.58 4.29
CA HIS A 148 2.98 -4.21 4.18
C HIS A 148 3.21 -3.52 5.54
N VAL A 149 2.56 -3.97 6.64
CA VAL A 149 2.70 -3.34 7.97
C VAL A 149 4.16 -3.21 8.42
N PRO A 150 5.04 -4.23 8.27
CA PRO A 150 6.44 -4.09 8.64
C PRO A 150 7.17 -2.93 7.96
N SER A 151 6.77 -2.54 6.75
CA SER A 151 7.37 -1.40 6.05
C SER A 151 7.09 -0.08 6.78
N TRP A 152 5.88 0.10 7.33
CA TRP A 152 5.52 1.28 8.11
C TRP A 152 6.24 1.31 9.47
N LEU A 153 6.39 0.16 10.13
CA LEU A 153 7.16 0.05 11.37
C LEU A 153 8.63 0.45 11.14
N LEU A 154 9.25 -0.06 10.07
CA LEU A 154 10.62 0.31 9.70
C LEU A 154 10.75 1.78 9.30
N MET A 155 9.73 2.34 8.64
CA MET A 155 9.70 3.77 8.29
C MET A 155 9.67 4.62 9.56
N SER A 156 8.74 4.32 10.47
CA SER A 156 8.60 4.98 11.77
C SER A 156 9.91 4.90 12.60
N LEU A 157 10.50 3.72 12.68
CA LEU A 157 11.78 3.55 13.38
C LEU A 157 12.89 4.39 12.75
N SER A 158 13.00 4.37 11.42
CA SER A 158 13.98 5.18 10.69
C SER A 158 13.80 6.67 10.96
N THR A 159 12.56 7.15 10.93
CA THR A 159 12.24 8.57 11.18
C THR A 159 12.49 8.95 12.64
N SER A 160 12.15 8.07 13.59
CA SER A 160 12.42 8.29 15.02
C SER A 160 13.92 8.39 15.30
N VAL A 161 14.74 7.51 14.72
CA VAL A 161 16.21 7.58 14.85
C VAL A 161 16.74 8.88 14.25
N THR A 162 16.23 9.29 13.09
CA THR A 162 16.63 10.56 12.48
C THR A 162 16.24 11.75 13.36
N ALA A 163 15.00 11.77 13.89
CA ALA A 163 14.55 12.83 14.81
C ALA A 163 15.44 12.91 16.07
N HIS A 164 15.84 11.78 16.61
CA HIS A 164 16.76 11.71 17.77
C HIS A 164 18.13 12.33 17.45
N ALA A 165 18.66 12.09 16.25
CA ALA A 165 19.92 12.68 15.81
C ALA A 165 19.86 14.22 15.72
N PHE A 166 18.67 14.80 15.54
CA PHE A 166 18.40 16.24 15.56
C PHE A 166 17.92 16.77 16.91
N GLY A 167 18.06 15.98 17.99
CA GLY A 167 17.72 16.39 19.37
C GLY A 167 16.26 16.26 19.76
N ALA A 168 15.39 15.70 18.89
CA ALA A 168 13.98 15.47 19.19
C ALA A 168 13.77 14.07 19.78
N SER A 169 13.26 13.95 21.02
CA SER A 169 12.96 12.67 21.66
C SER A 169 11.51 12.25 21.40
N ILE A 170 11.26 11.65 20.23
CA ILE A 170 9.94 11.12 19.87
C ILE A 170 10.03 9.59 19.83
N SER A 171 9.15 8.91 20.60
CA SER A 171 9.11 7.45 20.63
C SER A 171 8.73 6.89 19.25
N PRO A 172 9.24 5.68 18.86
CA PRO A 172 8.89 5.05 17.60
C PRO A 172 7.38 4.83 17.44
N LEU A 173 6.66 4.52 18.52
CA LEU A 173 5.22 4.32 18.50
C LEU A 173 4.45 5.62 18.16
N ARG A 174 4.87 6.74 18.76
CA ARG A 174 4.29 8.06 18.44
C ARG A 174 4.67 8.50 17.03
N MET A 175 5.90 8.20 16.60
CA MET A 175 6.35 8.47 15.24
C MET A 175 5.54 7.67 14.20
N LEU A 176 5.13 6.42 14.53
CA LEU A 176 4.27 5.61 13.68
C LEU A 176 2.92 6.30 13.41
N PHE A 177 2.32 6.90 14.43
CA PHE A 177 1.08 7.67 14.27
C PHE A 177 1.26 8.92 13.40
N ILE A 178 2.42 9.58 13.48
CA ILE A 178 2.70 10.83 12.74
C ILE A 178 3.04 10.56 11.27
N THR A 179 3.71 9.43 10.97
CA THR A 179 4.28 9.16 9.64
C THR A 179 3.40 8.29 8.74
N SER A 180 2.34 7.67 9.29
CA SER A 180 1.38 6.86 8.53
C SER A 180 0.22 7.72 8.04
#